data_23b4196b0f79c788acf5625a2dbe57b1
#
_entry.id   23b4196b0f79c788acf5625a2dbe57b1
#
_cell.length_a   1.000
_cell.length_b   1.000
_cell.length_c   1.000
_cell.angle_alpha   90.00
_cell.angle_beta   90.00
_cell.angle_gamma   90.00
#
_symmetry.space_group_name_H-M   'P 1'
#
loop_
_entity.id
_entity.type
_entity.pdbx_description
1 polymer ?
#
loop_
_entity_poly.entity_id
_entity_poly.type
_entity_poly.pdbx_seq_one_letter_code
_entity_poly.pdbx_strand_id
1 'polypeptide(L)'
;MPELPINLILHSKYNPDRITSYNIVPGLLGVVLTMTMVVITSLAITRERERGTMESLLAMPVYPLEVILGKLVPYIVVGYIQVILIVLAACFVFNVPLKGSLILLFLSCLPFIAANLAVGLTFSALARNQLQAMQLSFFFFLPSILLSGFMFPFQGMPEWAQVLGSALPLTHFLMIVRGIMLKGNGFFDILPSIVAIFLFLIVVMMIGMKYYRQTLD
;
A
#
# COMPACT_ATOMS: atom_id res chain seq x y z
N MET A 1 -10.16 -1.71 -49.52
CA MET A 1 -10.74 -1.11 -48.31
C MET A 1 -10.53 0.38 -48.43
N PRO A 2 -11.53 1.24 -48.25
CA PRO A 2 -11.31 2.67 -48.34
C PRO A 2 -10.38 3.11 -47.20
N GLU A 3 -9.28 3.73 -47.55
CA GLU A 3 -8.37 4.34 -46.58
C GLU A 3 -9.10 5.43 -45.82
N LEU A 4 -9.09 5.35 -44.48
CA LEU A 4 -9.67 6.37 -43.63
C LEU A 4 -8.89 7.68 -43.86
N PRO A 5 -9.57 8.81 -44.11
CA PRO A 5 -8.91 10.08 -44.45
C PRO A 5 -8.19 10.75 -43.27
N ILE A 6 -8.12 10.08 -42.13
CA ILE A 6 -7.51 10.62 -40.90
C ILE A 6 -6.50 9.57 -40.33
N ASN A 7 -5.24 9.93 -40.36
CA ASN A 7 -4.16 9.15 -39.71
C ASN A 7 -4.04 9.57 -38.24
N LEU A 8 -4.61 8.81 -37.34
CA LEU A 8 -4.57 9.07 -35.90
C LEU A 8 -3.23 8.55 -35.35
N ILE A 9 -2.27 9.43 -35.12
CA ILE A 9 -0.99 9.13 -34.48
C ILE A 9 -1.12 9.42 -32.99
N LEU A 10 -1.24 8.34 -32.18
CA LEU A 10 -1.29 8.44 -30.72
C LEU A 10 0.13 8.53 -30.14
N HIS A 11 0.53 9.71 -29.69
CA HIS A 11 1.77 9.92 -28.97
C HIS A 11 1.55 9.84 -27.46
N SER A 12 2.18 8.86 -26.81
CA SER A 12 2.22 8.76 -25.34
C SER A 12 3.15 9.82 -24.77
N LYS A 13 2.61 10.89 -24.18
CA LYS A 13 3.37 12.04 -23.68
C LYS A 13 4.43 11.70 -22.63
N TYR A 14 4.20 10.69 -21.77
CA TYR A 14 5.05 10.38 -20.61
C TYR A 14 5.90 9.12 -20.79
N ASN A 15 5.60 8.30 -21.77
CA ASN A 15 6.35 7.10 -22.12
C ASN A 15 6.23 6.86 -23.63
N PRO A 16 6.88 7.68 -24.48
CA PRO A 16 6.76 7.58 -25.93
C PRO A 16 7.26 6.24 -26.46
N ASP A 17 8.33 5.70 -25.86
CA ASP A 17 8.95 4.43 -26.27
C ASP A 17 8.23 3.20 -25.70
N ARG A 18 7.15 3.38 -24.97
CA ARG A 18 6.36 2.31 -24.31
C ARG A 18 7.21 1.35 -23.48
N ILE A 19 8.22 1.87 -22.80
CA ILE A 19 9.12 1.10 -21.95
C ILE A 19 8.31 0.54 -20.77
N THR A 20 8.17 -0.78 -20.72
CA THR A 20 7.35 -1.49 -19.72
C THR A 20 7.84 -1.25 -18.29
N SER A 21 9.15 -1.15 -18.08
CA SER A 21 9.76 -0.89 -16.76
C SER A 21 9.29 0.42 -16.13
N TYR A 22 9.00 1.46 -16.91
CA TYR A 22 8.51 2.75 -16.40
C TYR A 22 7.13 2.64 -15.71
N ASN A 23 6.32 1.67 -16.11
CA ASN A 23 5.02 1.43 -15.47
C ASN A 23 5.08 0.41 -14.33
N ILE A 24 5.88 -0.66 -14.52
CA ILE A 24 5.95 -1.77 -13.57
C ILE A 24 6.78 -1.38 -12.35
N VAL A 25 7.97 -0.82 -12.53
CA VAL A 25 8.92 -0.60 -11.42
C VAL A 25 8.38 0.38 -10.36
N PRO A 26 7.80 1.55 -10.71
CA PRO A 26 7.14 2.39 -9.71
C PRO A 26 5.97 1.70 -9.02
N GLY A 27 5.26 0.83 -9.74
CA GLY A 27 4.15 0.05 -9.19
C GLY A 27 4.59 -1.02 -8.18
N LEU A 28 5.75 -1.64 -8.40
CA LEU A 28 6.33 -2.62 -7.47
C LEU A 28 6.53 -2.03 -6.07
N LEU A 29 6.82 -0.74 -5.96
CA LEU A 29 6.95 -0.07 -4.66
C LEU A 29 5.68 -0.24 -3.82
N GLY A 30 4.51 0.02 -4.40
CA GLY A 30 3.24 -0.17 -3.69
C GLY A 30 2.92 -1.64 -3.41
N VAL A 31 3.17 -2.52 -4.37
CA VAL A 31 2.89 -3.97 -4.25
C VAL A 31 3.74 -4.61 -3.15
N VAL A 32 5.05 -4.34 -3.15
CA VAL A 32 5.98 -4.89 -2.15
C VAL A 32 5.65 -4.35 -0.75
N LEU A 33 5.40 -3.04 -0.62
CA LEU A 33 5.00 -2.46 0.66
C LEU A 33 3.69 -3.05 1.17
N THR A 34 2.67 -3.20 0.32
CA THR A 34 1.39 -3.80 0.73
C THR A 34 1.61 -5.20 1.28
N MET A 35 2.28 -6.06 0.52
CA MET A 35 2.52 -7.44 0.94
C MET A 35 3.30 -7.51 2.25
N THR A 36 4.44 -6.83 2.31
CA THR A 36 5.34 -6.93 3.47
C THR A 36 4.76 -6.32 4.72
N MET A 37 4.18 -5.11 4.63
CA MET A 37 3.63 -4.43 5.80
C MET A 37 2.44 -5.18 6.40
N VAL A 38 1.51 -5.66 5.56
CA VAL A 38 0.33 -6.40 6.03
C VAL A 38 0.75 -7.74 6.64
N VAL A 39 1.61 -8.52 5.96
CA VAL A 39 2.04 -9.84 6.45
C VAL A 39 2.86 -9.73 7.73
N ILE A 40 3.89 -8.88 7.77
CA ILE A 40 4.77 -8.75 8.92
C ILE A 40 3.96 -8.33 10.16
N THR A 41 3.06 -7.34 10.01
CA THR A 41 2.28 -6.83 11.14
C THR A 41 1.26 -7.84 11.62
N SER A 42 0.57 -8.53 10.72
CA SER A 42 -0.41 -9.55 11.09
C SER A 42 0.23 -10.72 11.82
N LEU A 43 1.40 -11.18 11.38
CA LEU A 43 2.13 -12.28 12.01
C LEU A 43 2.75 -11.90 13.34
N ALA A 44 3.30 -10.68 13.48
CA ALA A 44 4.01 -10.27 14.68
C ALA A 44 3.12 -10.30 15.92
N ILE A 45 1.92 -9.75 15.82
CA ILE A 45 0.99 -9.68 16.97
C ILE A 45 0.34 -11.05 17.23
N THR A 46 0.00 -11.79 16.17
CA THR A 46 -0.55 -13.15 16.33
C THR A 46 0.47 -14.09 16.98
N ARG A 47 1.77 -13.96 16.64
CA ARG A 47 2.85 -14.72 17.28
C ARG A 47 2.95 -14.46 18.77
N GLU A 48 2.80 -13.21 19.21
CA GLU A 48 2.84 -12.87 20.64
C GLU A 48 1.67 -13.48 21.41
N ARG A 49 0.50 -13.51 20.78
CA ARG A 49 -0.68 -14.16 21.34
C ARG A 49 -0.47 -15.67 21.47
N GLU A 50 0.04 -16.34 20.44
CA GLU A 50 0.34 -17.79 20.49
C GLU A 50 1.39 -18.16 21.54
N ARG A 51 2.34 -17.26 21.80
CA ARG A 51 3.40 -17.48 22.82
C ARG A 51 2.99 -17.12 24.24
N GLY A 52 1.77 -16.60 24.45
CA GLY A 52 1.30 -16.17 25.76
C GLY A 52 2.00 -14.93 26.31
N THR A 53 2.85 -14.26 25.53
CA THR A 53 3.57 -13.05 25.97
C THR A 53 2.66 -11.81 26.07
N MET A 54 1.45 -11.87 25.54
CA MET A 54 0.43 -10.82 25.69
C MET A 54 0.03 -10.60 27.16
N GLU A 55 -0.09 -11.65 27.95
CA GLU A 55 -0.43 -11.56 29.38
C GLU A 55 0.64 -10.78 30.16
N SER A 56 1.91 -11.02 29.84
CA SER A 56 3.03 -10.30 30.45
C SER A 56 3.04 -8.81 30.06
N LEU A 57 2.61 -8.46 28.85
CA LEU A 57 2.49 -7.09 28.40
C LEU A 57 1.32 -6.35 29.07
N LEU A 58 0.21 -7.03 29.32
CA LEU A 58 -0.96 -6.49 30.03
C LEU A 58 -0.70 -6.29 31.53
N ALA A 59 0.25 -7.03 32.10
CA ALA A 59 0.67 -6.87 33.50
C ALA A 59 1.59 -5.63 33.72
N MET A 60 2.10 -5.01 32.66
CA MET A 60 2.89 -3.79 32.77
C MET A 60 1.98 -2.55 32.87
N PRO A 61 2.35 -1.51 33.65
CA PRO A 61 1.60 -0.27 33.76
C PRO A 61 1.81 0.63 32.53
N VAL A 62 1.52 0.13 31.33
CA VAL A 62 1.64 0.82 30.04
C VAL A 62 0.27 0.95 29.37
N TYR A 63 -0.01 2.07 28.74
CA TYR A 63 -1.26 2.22 28.01
C TYR A 63 -1.23 1.34 26.73
N PRO A 64 -2.37 0.70 26.36
CA PRO A 64 -2.45 -0.14 25.17
C PRO A 64 -1.98 0.56 23.88
N LEU A 65 -2.21 1.88 23.77
CA LEU A 65 -1.75 2.69 22.64
C LEU A 65 -0.22 2.80 22.57
N GLU A 66 0.47 2.87 23.70
CA GLU A 66 1.93 2.97 23.74
C GLU A 66 2.57 1.66 23.25
N VAL A 67 1.99 0.53 23.62
CA VAL A 67 2.43 -0.80 23.16
C VAL A 67 2.24 -0.92 21.64
N ILE A 68 1.09 -0.52 21.12
CA ILE A 68 0.81 -0.56 19.67
C ILE A 68 1.75 0.37 18.91
N LEU A 69 1.90 1.61 19.36
CA LEU A 69 2.79 2.58 18.70
C LEU A 69 4.25 2.14 18.76
N GLY A 70 4.72 1.61 19.90
CA GLY A 70 6.07 1.09 20.04
C GLY A 70 6.38 -0.07 19.08
N LYS A 71 5.36 -0.87 18.71
CA LYS A 71 5.49 -1.94 17.72
C LYS A 71 5.42 -1.44 16.28
N LEU A 72 4.60 -0.41 16.02
CA LEU A 72 4.43 0.13 14.67
C LEU A 72 5.66 0.91 14.18
N VAL A 73 6.33 1.64 15.07
CA VAL A 73 7.51 2.47 14.71
C VAL A 73 8.61 1.65 14.02
N PRO A 74 9.05 0.49 14.52
CA PRO A 74 10.04 -0.35 13.82
C PRO A 74 9.56 -0.77 12.42
N TYR A 75 8.28 -1.09 12.24
CA TYR A 75 7.75 -1.49 10.93
C TYR A 75 7.67 -0.32 9.95
N ILE A 76 7.41 0.90 10.43
CA ILE A 76 7.50 2.10 9.60
C ILE A 76 8.95 2.29 9.11
N VAL A 77 9.93 2.10 9.97
CA VAL A 77 11.35 2.17 9.59
C VAL A 77 11.69 1.13 8.52
N VAL A 78 11.25 -0.12 8.71
CA VAL A 78 11.42 -1.19 7.70
C VAL A 78 10.75 -0.80 6.38
N GLY A 79 9.53 -0.24 6.43
CA GLY A 79 8.85 0.27 5.25
C GLY A 79 9.66 1.33 4.50
N TYR A 80 10.22 2.30 5.21
CA TYR A 80 11.06 3.32 4.60
C TYR A 80 12.37 2.76 4.02
N ILE A 81 13.00 1.79 4.68
CA ILE A 81 14.17 1.10 4.12
C ILE A 81 13.80 0.43 2.79
N GLN A 82 12.65 -0.25 2.72
CA GLN A 82 12.15 -0.84 1.46
C GLN A 82 11.89 0.23 0.39
N VAL A 83 11.27 1.36 0.75
CA VAL A 83 11.08 2.49 -0.18
C VAL A 83 12.40 2.95 -0.77
N ILE A 84 13.41 3.17 0.09
CA ILE A 84 14.75 3.60 -0.35
C ILE A 84 15.35 2.58 -1.32
N LEU A 85 15.35 1.29 -0.96
CA LEU A 85 15.91 0.23 -1.80
C LEU A 85 15.22 0.14 -3.16
N ILE A 86 13.88 0.21 -3.18
CA ILE A 86 13.12 0.10 -4.43
C ILE A 86 13.33 1.35 -5.30
N VAL A 87 13.36 2.55 -4.71
CA VAL A 87 13.61 3.80 -5.45
C VAL A 87 15.04 3.81 -6.01
N LEU A 88 16.03 3.38 -5.23
CA LEU A 88 17.41 3.24 -5.73
C LEU A 88 17.48 2.23 -6.89
N ALA A 89 16.85 1.06 -6.76
CA ALA A 89 16.78 0.09 -7.84
C ALA A 89 16.07 0.67 -9.08
N ALA A 90 14.96 1.38 -8.89
CA ALA A 90 14.24 2.03 -9.98
C ALA A 90 15.12 3.01 -10.77
N CYS A 91 15.88 3.85 -10.08
CA CYS A 91 16.71 4.87 -10.70
C CYS A 91 18.00 4.29 -11.31
N PHE A 92 18.74 3.43 -10.57
CA PHE A 92 20.07 2.97 -10.98
C PHE A 92 20.06 1.70 -11.83
N VAL A 93 19.12 0.77 -11.57
CA VAL A 93 19.07 -0.51 -12.31
C VAL A 93 18.12 -0.40 -13.50
N PHE A 94 16.96 0.22 -13.32
CA PHE A 94 15.93 0.28 -14.35
C PHE A 94 15.87 1.61 -15.10
N ASN A 95 16.73 2.58 -14.77
CA ASN A 95 16.79 3.91 -15.38
C ASN A 95 15.42 4.61 -15.44
N VAL A 96 14.57 4.40 -14.44
CA VAL A 96 13.26 5.08 -14.37
C VAL A 96 13.49 6.55 -14.04
N PRO A 97 12.99 7.48 -14.87
CA PRO A 97 13.17 8.89 -14.63
C PRO A 97 12.42 9.34 -13.38
N LEU A 98 13.08 10.12 -12.53
CA LEU A 98 12.48 10.74 -11.37
C LEU A 98 12.29 12.22 -11.66
N LYS A 99 11.10 12.57 -12.19
CA LYS A 99 10.78 13.96 -12.60
C LYS A 99 10.26 14.82 -11.46
N GLY A 100 9.65 14.20 -10.45
CA GLY A 100 9.07 14.90 -9.32
C GLY A 100 9.96 14.95 -8.09
N SER A 101 9.42 15.50 -6.99
CA SER A 101 10.12 15.64 -5.72
C SER A 101 10.21 14.32 -4.97
N LEU A 102 11.44 13.89 -4.61
CA LEU A 102 11.69 12.75 -3.72
C LEU A 102 11.05 12.96 -2.34
N ILE A 103 11.13 14.18 -1.81
CA ILE A 103 10.55 14.49 -0.49
C ILE A 103 9.05 14.23 -0.51
N LEU A 104 8.36 14.65 -1.58
CA LEU A 104 6.93 14.42 -1.75
C LEU A 104 6.60 12.93 -1.85
N LEU A 105 7.44 12.14 -2.52
CA LEU A 105 7.30 10.69 -2.61
C LEU A 105 7.42 10.07 -1.21
N PHE A 106 8.48 10.40 -0.46
CA PHE A 106 8.67 9.87 0.89
C PHE A 106 7.53 10.27 1.83
N LEU A 107 7.07 11.51 1.77
CA LEU A 107 5.94 11.98 2.58
C LEU A 107 4.66 11.22 2.26
N SER A 108 4.40 10.94 0.99
CA SER A 108 3.22 10.17 0.55
C SER A 108 3.28 8.67 0.90
N CYS A 109 4.48 8.12 1.13
CA CYS A 109 4.63 6.74 1.60
C CYS A 109 4.13 6.56 3.04
N LEU A 110 4.22 7.57 3.91
CA LEU A 110 3.84 7.45 5.32
C LEU A 110 2.37 7.04 5.53
N PRO A 111 1.37 7.74 4.96
CA PRO A 111 -0.03 7.35 5.10
C PRO A 111 -0.31 5.98 4.47
N PHE A 112 0.38 5.61 3.41
CA PHE A 112 0.22 4.32 2.77
C PHE A 112 0.79 3.17 3.62
N ILE A 113 1.99 3.34 4.19
CA ILE A 113 2.58 2.39 5.14
C ILE A 113 1.64 2.23 6.35
N ALA A 114 1.19 3.35 6.94
CA ALA A 114 0.27 3.33 8.07
C ALA A 114 -1.04 2.59 7.76
N ALA A 115 -1.63 2.79 6.57
CA ALA A 115 -2.84 2.10 6.13
C ALA A 115 -2.62 0.58 6.05
N ASN A 116 -1.52 0.12 5.48
CA ASN A 116 -1.21 -1.30 5.40
C ASN A 116 -0.89 -1.93 6.77
N LEU A 117 -0.19 -1.21 7.64
CA LEU A 117 0.04 -1.63 9.03
C LEU A 117 -1.29 -1.78 9.80
N ALA A 118 -2.24 -0.85 9.62
CA ALA A 118 -3.56 -0.92 10.22
C ALA A 118 -4.36 -2.14 9.73
N VAL A 119 -4.27 -2.49 8.44
CA VAL A 119 -4.85 -3.73 7.89
C VAL A 119 -4.24 -4.95 8.57
N GLY A 120 -2.91 -5.02 8.68
CA GLY A 120 -2.22 -6.12 9.36
C GLY A 120 -2.61 -6.25 10.84
N LEU A 121 -2.73 -5.13 11.57
CA LEU A 121 -3.25 -5.10 12.93
C LEU A 121 -4.68 -5.68 13.03
N THR A 122 -5.56 -5.27 12.12
CA THR A 122 -6.94 -5.75 12.07
C THR A 122 -6.99 -7.25 11.82
N PHE A 123 -6.17 -7.77 10.91
CA PHE A 123 -6.09 -9.21 10.64
C PHE A 123 -5.53 -9.99 11.81
N SER A 124 -4.54 -9.46 12.52
CA SER A 124 -4.04 -10.05 13.75
C SER A 124 -5.09 -10.14 14.85
N ALA A 125 -5.97 -9.14 14.96
CA ALA A 125 -7.08 -9.18 15.93
C ALA A 125 -8.13 -10.23 15.56
N LEU A 126 -8.37 -10.47 14.27
CA LEU A 126 -9.34 -11.46 13.79
C LEU A 126 -8.79 -12.89 13.77
N ALA A 127 -7.49 -13.05 13.56
CA ALA A 127 -6.84 -14.34 13.42
C ALA A 127 -6.65 -15.04 14.77
N ARG A 128 -6.86 -16.34 14.79
CA ARG A 128 -6.60 -17.19 15.96
C ARG A 128 -5.17 -17.74 16.03
N ASN A 129 -4.52 -17.85 14.87
CA ASN A 129 -3.15 -18.35 14.74
C ASN A 129 -2.44 -17.68 13.56
N GLN A 130 -1.10 -17.85 13.49
CA GLN A 130 -0.26 -17.24 12.46
C GLN A 130 -0.67 -17.68 11.04
N LEU A 131 -1.09 -18.94 10.85
CA LEU A 131 -1.50 -19.45 9.54
C LEU A 131 -2.76 -18.73 9.06
N GLN A 132 -3.74 -18.51 9.94
CA GLN A 132 -4.96 -17.75 9.60
C GLN A 132 -4.65 -16.27 9.33
N ALA A 133 -3.75 -15.65 10.09
CA ALA A 133 -3.31 -14.28 9.86
C ALA A 133 -2.66 -14.13 8.47
N MET A 134 -1.82 -15.10 8.10
CA MET A 134 -1.21 -15.14 6.78
C MET A 134 -2.24 -15.32 5.66
N GLN A 135 -3.21 -16.22 5.82
CA GLN A 135 -4.30 -16.41 4.86
C GLN A 135 -5.10 -15.12 4.64
N LEU A 136 -5.52 -14.43 5.72
CA LEU A 136 -6.23 -13.16 5.63
C LEU A 136 -5.40 -12.10 4.90
N SER A 137 -4.09 -12.05 5.16
CA SER A 137 -3.18 -11.14 4.48
C SER A 137 -3.13 -11.39 2.98
N PHE A 138 -3.07 -12.64 2.54
CA PHE A 138 -3.13 -13.01 1.13
C PHE A 138 -4.50 -12.73 0.50
N PHE A 139 -5.60 -12.96 1.22
CA PHE A 139 -6.94 -12.63 0.76
C PHE A 139 -7.15 -11.14 0.52
N PHE A 140 -6.43 -10.28 1.24
CA PHE A 140 -6.41 -8.85 0.98
C PHE A 140 -5.44 -8.48 -0.14
N PHE A 141 -4.24 -9.08 -0.15
CA PHE A 141 -3.18 -8.76 -1.11
C PHE A 141 -3.55 -9.10 -2.56
N LEU A 142 -4.12 -10.31 -2.81
CA LEU A 142 -4.43 -10.75 -4.17
C LEU A 142 -5.47 -9.86 -4.88
N PRO A 143 -6.62 -9.52 -4.28
CA PRO A 143 -7.52 -8.55 -4.88
C PRO A 143 -6.88 -7.15 -5.03
N SER A 144 -6.05 -6.74 -4.07
CA SER A 144 -5.37 -5.45 -4.14
C SER A 144 -4.46 -5.34 -5.36
N ILE A 145 -3.65 -6.35 -5.65
CA ILE A 145 -2.78 -6.32 -6.83
C ILE A 145 -3.55 -6.42 -8.15
N LEU A 146 -4.64 -7.20 -8.19
CA LEU A 146 -5.43 -7.39 -9.40
C LEU A 146 -6.27 -6.16 -9.75
N LEU A 147 -6.90 -5.51 -8.75
CA LEU A 147 -7.84 -4.43 -8.94
C LEU A 147 -7.21 -3.03 -8.87
N SER A 148 -5.94 -2.92 -8.44
CA SER A 148 -5.28 -1.61 -8.26
C SER A 148 -4.85 -0.91 -9.55
N GLY A 149 -4.92 -1.57 -10.70
CA GLY A 149 -4.35 -1.04 -11.93
C GLY A 149 -2.84 -1.31 -12.08
N PHE A 150 -2.30 -2.24 -11.27
CA PHE A 150 -0.91 -2.69 -11.40
C PHE A 150 -0.75 -3.65 -12.56
N MET A 151 -1.53 -4.76 -12.57
CA MET A 151 -1.44 -5.80 -13.60
C MET A 151 -2.22 -5.45 -14.85
N PHE A 152 -3.40 -4.86 -14.69
CA PHE A 152 -4.28 -4.47 -15.79
C PHE A 152 -4.54 -2.97 -15.76
N PRO A 153 -4.68 -2.30 -16.92
CA PRO A 153 -5.05 -0.89 -16.97
C PRO A 153 -6.39 -0.66 -16.25
N PHE A 154 -6.41 0.21 -15.24
CA PHE A 154 -7.59 0.46 -14.41
C PHE A 154 -8.83 0.86 -15.23
N GLN A 155 -8.65 1.69 -16.26
CA GLN A 155 -9.72 2.15 -17.16
C GLN A 155 -10.28 1.04 -18.07
N GLY A 156 -9.55 -0.06 -18.25
CA GLY A 156 -9.98 -1.21 -19.04
C GLY A 156 -10.74 -2.28 -18.26
N MET A 157 -10.90 -2.08 -16.95
CA MET A 157 -11.63 -3.00 -16.09
C MET A 157 -13.15 -2.76 -16.17
N PRO A 158 -13.98 -3.80 -15.90
CA PRO A 158 -15.42 -3.63 -15.71
C PRO A 158 -15.73 -2.65 -14.58
N GLU A 159 -16.88 -1.96 -14.65
CA GLU A 159 -17.26 -0.94 -13.68
C GLU A 159 -17.24 -1.43 -12.22
N TRP A 160 -17.76 -2.63 -11.97
CA TRP A 160 -17.74 -3.24 -10.63
C TRP A 160 -16.32 -3.41 -10.07
N ALA A 161 -15.35 -3.76 -10.93
CA ALA A 161 -13.95 -3.91 -10.55
C ALA A 161 -13.29 -2.55 -10.27
N GLN A 162 -13.64 -1.50 -11.04
CA GLN A 162 -13.18 -0.14 -10.80
C GLN A 162 -13.72 0.41 -9.47
N VAL A 163 -14.98 0.15 -9.14
CA VAL A 163 -15.57 0.57 -7.85
C VAL A 163 -14.84 -0.11 -6.68
N LEU A 164 -14.65 -1.44 -6.73
CA LEU A 164 -13.89 -2.15 -5.69
C LEU A 164 -12.43 -1.70 -5.63
N GLY A 165 -11.79 -1.54 -6.79
CA GLY A 165 -10.41 -1.09 -6.88
C GLY A 165 -10.21 0.33 -6.34
N SER A 166 -11.18 1.22 -6.52
CA SER A 166 -11.13 2.59 -5.99
C SER A 166 -11.23 2.66 -4.46
N ALA A 167 -11.74 1.62 -3.80
CA ALA A 167 -11.73 1.54 -2.34
C ALA A 167 -10.38 1.08 -1.77
N LEU A 168 -9.48 0.54 -2.62
CA LEU A 168 -8.21 -0.02 -2.17
C LEU A 168 -7.09 1.04 -2.09
N PRO A 169 -6.30 1.07 -1.02
CA PRO A 169 -5.24 2.06 -0.86
C PRO A 169 -4.13 1.92 -1.91
N LEU A 170 -3.88 0.71 -2.40
CA LEU A 170 -2.87 0.43 -3.41
C LEU A 170 -3.16 1.16 -4.73
N THR A 171 -4.42 1.25 -5.15
CA THR A 171 -4.84 1.97 -6.37
C THR A 171 -4.40 3.42 -6.33
N HIS A 172 -4.73 4.11 -5.24
CA HIS A 172 -4.38 5.52 -5.05
C HIS A 172 -2.86 5.72 -4.91
N PHE A 173 -2.19 4.81 -4.21
CA PHE A 173 -0.74 4.88 -4.07
C PHE A 173 -0.01 4.71 -5.41
N LEU A 174 -0.48 3.79 -6.28
CA LEU A 174 0.07 3.65 -7.64
C LEU A 174 -0.10 4.95 -8.47
N MET A 175 -1.24 5.62 -8.34
CA MET A 175 -1.46 6.91 -8.99
C MET A 175 -0.48 7.97 -8.49
N ILE A 176 -0.23 8.01 -7.16
CA ILE A 176 0.73 8.94 -6.54
C ILE A 176 2.15 8.67 -7.05
N VAL A 177 2.62 7.42 -6.93
CA VAL A 177 4.01 7.08 -7.29
C VAL A 177 4.28 7.30 -8.76
N ARG A 178 3.40 6.82 -9.65
CA ARG A 178 3.52 7.04 -11.09
C ARG A 178 3.38 8.53 -11.43
N GLY A 179 2.51 9.26 -10.75
CA GLY A 179 2.34 10.69 -10.89
C GLY A 179 3.61 11.46 -10.56
N ILE A 180 4.21 11.19 -9.41
CA ILE A 180 5.45 11.86 -8.98
C ILE A 180 6.63 11.45 -9.87
N MET A 181 6.89 10.15 -10.02
CA MET A 181 8.08 9.69 -10.73
C MET A 181 8.06 10.00 -12.22
N LEU A 182 6.94 9.77 -12.91
CA LEU A 182 6.88 9.88 -14.37
C LEU A 182 6.37 11.22 -14.88
N LYS A 183 5.40 11.81 -14.17
CA LYS A 183 4.74 13.05 -14.62
C LYS A 183 5.31 14.30 -13.94
N GLY A 184 5.95 14.15 -12.76
CA GLY A 184 6.41 15.27 -11.97
C GLY A 184 5.28 16.00 -11.24
N ASN A 185 4.22 15.27 -10.85
CA ASN A 185 3.06 15.83 -10.15
C ASN A 185 3.49 16.54 -8.86
N GLY A 186 2.85 17.69 -8.59
CA GLY A 186 2.97 18.43 -7.35
C GLY A 186 2.05 17.93 -6.24
N PHE A 187 2.11 18.61 -5.08
CA PHE A 187 1.32 18.24 -3.91
C PHE A 187 -0.19 18.26 -4.18
N PHE A 188 -0.69 19.30 -4.84
CA PHE A 188 -2.12 19.44 -5.14
C PHE A 188 -2.66 18.35 -6.08
N ASP A 189 -1.83 17.86 -7.00
CA ASP A 189 -2.22 16.82 -7.96
C ASP A 189 -2.42 15.45 -7.28
N ILE A 190 -1.66 15.18 -6.21
CA ILE A 190 -1.72 13.90 -5.47
C ILE A 190 -2.68 13.96 -4.28
N LEU A 191 -3.13 15.15 -3.88
CA LEU A 191 -3.97 15.36 -2.70
C LEU A 191 -5.24 14.50 -2.69
N PRO A 192 -6.02 14.36 -3.78
CA PRO A 192 -7.20 13.50 -3.79
C PRO A 192 -6.88 12.04 -3.46
N SER A 193 -5.75 11.53 -3.98
CA SER A 193 -5.31 10.16 -3.71
C SER A 193 -4.80 9.98 -2.26
N ILE A 194 -4.14 10.99 -1.70
CA ILE A 194 -3.72 10.98 -0.30
C ILE A 194 -4.95 10.97 0.62
N VAL A 195 -5.96 11.78 0.35
CA VAL A 195 -7.22 11.82 1.12
C VAL A 195 -7.92 10.46 1.09
N ALA A 196 -7.97 9.80 -0.06
CA ALA A 196 -8.56 8.46 -0.18
C ALA A 196 -7.81 7.43 0.69
N ILE A 197 -6.47 7.46 0.72
CA ILE A 197 -5.66 6.59 1.59
C ILE A 197 -5.93 6.89 3.08
N PHE A 198 -6.06 8.16 3.47
CA PHE A 198 -6.39 8.54 4.85
C PHE A 198 -7.79 8.09 5.25
N LEU A 199 -8.78 8.22 4.38
CA LEU A 199 -10.14 7.72 4.63
C LEU A 199 -10.13 6.19 4.83
N PHE A 200 -9.42 5.47 3.98
CA PHE A 200 -9.24 4.02 4.14
C PHE A 200 -8.58 3.69 5.49
N LEU A 201 -7.49 4.39 5.85
CA LEU A 201 -6.81 4.21 7.14
C LEU A 201 -7.77 4.39 8.32
N ILE A 202 -8.57 5.47 8.31
CA ILE A 202 -9.54 5.75 9.38
C ILE A 202 -10.56 4.61 9.50
N VAL A 203 -11.13 4.18 8.37
CA VAL A 203 -12.12 3.08 8.34
C VAL A 203 -11.53 1.79 8.90
N VAL A 204 -10.34 1.40 8.45
CA VAL A 204 -9.67 0.18 8.92
C VAL A 204 -9.30 0.28 10.39
N MET A 205 -8.84 1.44 10.86
CA MET A 205 -8.55 1.67 12.29
C MET A 205 -9.82 1.54 13.15
N MET A 206 -10.94 2.08 12.71
CA MET A 206 -12.23 1.93 13.43
C MET A 206 -12.66 0.46 13.52
N ILE A 207 -12.53 -0.29 12.42
CA ILE A 207 -12.81 -1.73 12.40
C ILE A 207 -11.85 -2.47 13.34
N GLY A 208 -10.56 -2.22 13.23
CA GLY A 208 -9.53 -2.85 14.06
C GLY A 208 -9.74 -2.62 15.55
N MET A 209 -10.04 -1.38 15.96
CA MET A 209 -10.32 -1.05 17.37
C MET A 209 -11.55 -1.77 17.92
N LYS A 210 -12.60 -1.92 17.11
CA LYS A 210 -13.81 -2.65 17.53
C LYS A 210 -13.52 -4.11 17.84
N TYR A 211 -12.73 -4.78 16.98
CA TYR A 211 -12.39 -6.19 17.19
C TYR A 211 -11.31 -6.40 18.25
N TYR A 212 -10.38 -5.47 18.43
CA TYR A 212 -9.35 -5.54 19.46
C TYR A 212 -9.95 -5.47 20.86
N ARG A 213 -11.00 -4.68 21.07
CA ARG A 213 -11.72 -4.56 22.34
C ARG A 213 -12.42 -5.86 22.78
N GLN A 214 -12.93 -6.64 21.82
CA GLN A 214 -13.61 -7.92 22.09
C GLN A 214 -12.65 -9.07 22.44
N THR A 215 -11.35 -8.88 22.27
CA THR A 215 -10.35 -9.92 22.60
C THR A 215 -9.71 -9.71 23.96
N LEU A 216 -10.07 -8.64 24.68
CA LEU A 216 -9.62 -8.32 26.05
C LEU A 216 -10.68 -8.68 27.11
N ASP A 217 -11.93 -8.99 26.71
CA ASP A 217 -13.00 -9.55 27.50
C ASP A 217 -13.07 -11.08 27.31
#